data_6f909601c808b085e5dd2e628b644b68
#
_entry.id   6f909601c808b085e5dd2e628b644b68
#
_cell.length_a   1.000
_cell.length_b   1.000
_cell.length_c   1.000
_cell.angle_alpha   90.00
_cell.angle_beta   90.00
_cell.angle_gamma   90.00
#
_symmetry.space_group_name_H-M   'P 1'
#
loop_
_entity.id
_entity.type
_entity.pdbx_description
1 polymer ?
#
loop_
_entity_poly.entity_id
_entity_poly.type
_entity_poly.pdbx_seq_one_letter_code
_entity_poly.pdbx_strand_id
1 'polypeptide(L)'
;MNEPSEQQSIESRIISFCLRTECYDRVKNILHRDMFEGEWAPIWTALVDAHSEYESDFTGAELQAYFDSKHPALPDSTRLRYWEHFETLHDDIGTNTELQERVIRDLWMRHRAKVISELSVNIFLGKEKNFGELKRLIESTAEDSVGEKTTYTEVD
;
A
#
# COMPACT_ATOMS: atom_id res chain seq x y z
N MET A 1 26.44 -10.47 -0.93
CA MET A 1 26.01 -9.08 -0.95
C MET A 1 24.54 -8.99 -1.34
N ASN A 2 23.78 -8.27 -0.55
CA ASN A 2 22.35 -8.14 -0.87
C ASN A 2 22.13 -7.18 -1.99
N GLU A 3 21.35 -7.61 -2.93
CA GLU A 3 20.94 -6.76 -4.02
C GLU A 3 19.84 -5.82 -3.55
N PRO A 4 19.91 -4.53 -3.90
CA PRO A 4 18.80 -3.63 -3.58
C PRO A 4 17.46 -4.14 -4.11
N SER A 5 17.48 -4.84 -5.24
CA SER A 5 16.28 -5.40 -5.84
C SER A 5 15.64 -6.50 -5.01
N GLU A 6 16.39 -7.11 -4.07
CA GLU A 6 15.86 -8.15 -3.19
C GLU A 6 15.07 -7.57 -2.04
N GLN A 7 15.26 -6.28 -1.77
CA GLN A 7 14.54 -5.63 -0.69
C GLN A 7 13.17 -5.18 -1.19
N GLN A 8 12.15 -5.66 -0.53
CA GLN A 8 10.81 -5.22 -0.86
C GLN A 8 10.61 -3.78 -0.39
N SER A 9 9.99 -2.96 -1.22
CA SER A 9 9.54 -1.65 -0.81
C SER A 9 8.41 -1.81 0.22
N ILE A 10 8.08 -0.72 0.90
CA ILE A 10 6.95 -0.72 1.83
C ILE A 10 5.66 -1.10 1.09
N GLU A 11 5.45 -0.52 -0.09
CA GLU A 11 4.26 -0.81 -0.88
C GLU A 11 4.18 -2.28 -1.28
N SER A 12 5.31 -2.86 -1.69
CA SER A 12 5.35 -4.27 -2.07
C SER A 12 4.98 -5.16 -0.89
N ARG A 13 5.49 -4.86 0.29
CA ARG A 13 5.18 -5.64 1.49
C ARG A 13 3.70 -5.53 1.87
N ILE A 14 3.14 -4.33 1.77
CA ILE A 14 1.73 -4.11 2.09
C ILE A 14 0.85 -4.88 1.10
N ILE A 15 1.14 -4.78 -0.19
CA ILE A 15 0.35 -5.46 -1.20
C ILE A 15 0.47 -6.98 -1.05
N SER A 16 1.69 -7.48 -0.77
CA SER A 16 1.89 -8.91 -0.53
C SER A 16 1.02 -9.42 0.62
N PHE A 17 0.97 -8.65 1.72
CA PHE A 17 0.12 -8.99 2.85
C PHE A 17 -1.36 -9.01 2.44
N CYS A 18 -1.77 -8.05 1.64
CA CYS A 18 -3.17 -7.88 1.24
C CYS A 18 -3.63 -8.82 0.12
N LEU A 19 -2.75 -9.67 -0.40
CA LEU A 19 -3.15 -10.69 -1.38
C LEU A 19 -4.15 -11.67 -0.77
N ARG A 20 -4.09 -11.88 0.54
CA ARG A 20 -5.06 -12.71 1.24
C ARG A 20 -6.22 -11.87 1.73
N THR A 21 -7.44 -12.35 1.47
CA THR A 21 -8.66 -11.64 1.81
C THR A 21 -8.74 -11.29 3.30
N GLU A 22 -8.42 -12.26 4.16
CA GLU A 22 -8.45 -12.02 5.60
C GLU A 22 -7.51 -10.89 6.00
N CYS A 23 -6.31 -10.87 5.44
CA CYS A 23 -5.32 -9.85 5.75
C CYS A 23 -5.74 -8.49 5.20
N TYR A 24 -6.25 -8.48 3.97
CA TYR A 24 -6.75 -7.26 3.36
C TYR A 24 -7.86 -6.63 4.21
N ASP A 25 -8.81 -7.45 4.67
CA ASP A 25 -9.93 -6.95 5.46
C ASP A 25 -9.48 -6.31 6.77
N ARG A 26 -8.36 -6.75 7.32
CA ARG A 26 -7.85 -6.21 8.58
C ARG A 26 -7.28 -4.80 8.45
N VAL A 27 -6.77 -4.44 7.26
CA VAL A 27 -6.04 -3.18 7.09
C VAL A 27 -6.65 -2.27 6.02
N LYS A 28 -7.64 -2.71 5.28
CA LYS A 28 -8.19 -1.92 4.16
C LYS A 28 -8.68 -0.54 4.57
N ASN A 29 -9.13 -0.40 5.81
CA ASN A 29 -9.69 0.88 6.27
C ASN A 29 -8.64 1.97 6.48
N ILE A 30 -7.38 1.59 6.65
CA ILE A 30 -6.30 2.56 6.85
C ILE A 30 -5.47 2.80 5.59
N LEU A 31 -5.68 1.99 4.55
CA LEU A 31 -4.87 2.08 3.33
C LEU A 31 -5.60 2.93 2.29
N HIS A 32 -4.94 3.99 1.86
CA HIS A 32 -5.50 4.94 0.90
C HIS A 32 -4.65 4.98 -0.36
N ARG A 33 -5.30 4.93 -1.51
CA ARG A 33 -4.63 4.87 -2.81
C ARG A 33 -3.59 5.97 -3.00
N ASP A 34 -3.89 7.16 -2.56
CA ASP A 34 -3.04 8.33 -2.78
C ASP A 34 -1.74 8.29 -1.96
N MET A 35 -1.60 7.32 -1.07
CA MET A 35 -0.36 7.13 -0.33
C MET A 35 0.60 6.17 -1.03
N PHE A 36 0.15 5.50 -2.09
CA PHE A 36 0.99 4.62 -2.91
C PHE A 36 1.63 5.45 -4.02
N GLU A 37 2.93 5.30 -4.20
CA GLU A 37 3.69 6.10 -5.16
C GLU A 37 3.81 5.42 -6.53
N GLY A 38 3.78 6.23 -7.58
CA GLY A 38 4.04 5.79 -8.95
C GLY A 38 3.15 4.65 -9.39
N GLU A 39 3.75 3.60 -9.93
CA GLU A 39 3.02 2.43 -10.43
C GLU A 39 2.31 1.65 -9.34
N TRP A 40 2.68 1.84 -8.09
CA TRP A 40 2.01 1.13 -6.99
C TRP A 40 0.55 1.57 -6.82
N ALA A 41 0.23 2.82 -7.15
CA ALA A 41 -1.15 3.29 -7.02
C ALA A 41 -2.13 2.54 -7.93
N PRO A 42 -1.86 2.37 -9.23
CA PRO A 42 -2.73 1.53 -10.06
C PRO A 42 -2.75 0.06 -9.66
N ILE A 43 -1.64 -0.46 -9.16
CA ILE A 43 -1.58 -1.84 -8.66
C ILE A 43 -2.47 -1.99 -7.43
N TRP A 44 -2.42 -1.03 -6.51
CA TRP A 44 -3.31 -1.03 -5.35
C TRP A 44 -4.78 -0.98 -5.78
N THR A 45 -5.11 -0.14 -6.75
CA THR A 45 -6.47 -0.06 -7.28
C THR A 45 -6.92 -1.42 -7.84
N ALA A 46 -6.03 -2.11 -8.56
CA ALA A 46 -6.34 -3.43 -9.09
C ALA A 46 -6.61 -4.44 -7.97
N LEU A 47 -5.83 -4.37 -6.89
CA LEU A 47 -6.04 -5.25 -5.74
C LEU A 47 -7.40 -5.01 -5.09
N VAL A 48 -7.76 -3.75 -4.89
CA VAL A 48 -9.06 -3.39 -4.31
C VAL A 48 -10.19 -3.90 -5.19
N ASP A 49 -10.08 -3.68 -6.50
CA ASP A 49 -11.10 -4.12 -7.45
C ASP A 49 -11.21 -5.64 -7.48
N ALA A 50 -10.07 -6.33 -7.44
CA ALA A 50 -10.07 -7.79 -7.45
C ALA A 50 -10.74 -8.36 -6.20
N HIS A 51 -10.46 -7.79 -5.04
CA HIS A 51 -11.13 -8.23 -3.80
C HIS A 51 -12.62 -7.90 -3.78
N SER A 52 -13.01 -6.82 -4.44
CA SER A 52 -14.42 -6.46 -4.58
C SER A 52 -15.16 -7.43 -5.50
N GLU A 53 -14.47 -7.92 -6.51
CA GLU A 53 -15.04 -8.79 -7.54
C GLU A 53 -15.00 -10.25 -7.14
N TYR A 54 -13.92 -10.67 -6.49
CA TYR A 54 -13.70 -12.06 -6.07
C TYR A 54 -13.34 -12.10 -4.59
N GLU A 55 -14.14 -12.72 -3.78
CA GLU A 55 -13.89 -12.83 -2.35
C GLU A 55 -12.97 -14.02 -2.07
N SER A 56 -11.73 -13.94 -2.53
CA SER A 56 -10.77 -15.03 -2.39
C SER A 56 -9.35 -14.50 -2.32
N ASP A 57 -8.44 -15.36 -1.91
CA ASP A 57 -7.01 -15.04 -1.90
C ASP A 57 -6.46 -15.04 -3.31
N PHE A 58 -5.42 -14.23 -3.52
CA PHE A 58 -4.74 -14.16 -4.80
C PHE A 58 -3.26 -14.42 -4.63
N THR A 59 -2.63 -14.98 -5.67
CA THR A 59 -1.18 -14.96 -5.79
C THR A 59 -0.77 -13.67 -6.49
N GLY A 60 0.51 -13.33 -6.40
CA GLY A 60 1.04 -12.19 -7.16
C GLY A 60 0.81 -12.34 -8.66
N ALA A 61 0.97 -13.56 -9.16
CA ALA A 61 0.75 -13.85 -10.59
C ALA A 61 -0.71 -13.64 -10.98
N GLU A 62 -1.64 -14.02 -10.10
CA GLU A 62 -3.06 -13.82 -10.36
C GLU A 62 -3.43 -12.35 -10.37
N LEU A 63 -2.87 -11.57 -9.46
CA LEU A 63 -3.10 -10.13 -9.46
C LEU A 63 -2.55 -9.49 -10.71
N GLN A 64 -1.36 -9.91 -11.15
CA GLN A 64 -0.76 -9.42 -12.39
C GLN A 64 -1.67 -9.71 -13.59
N ALA A 65 -2.20 -10.92 -13.67
CA ALA A 65 -3.12 -11.30 -14.75
C ALA A 65 -4.38 -10.46 -14.73
N TYR A 66 -4.91 -10.21 -13.54
CA TYR A 66 -6.09 -9.36 -13.38
C TYR A 66 -5.79 -7.93 -13.85
N PHE A 67 -4.64 -7.39 -13.41
CA PHE A 67 -4.21 -6.05 -13.81
C PHE A 67 -4.09 -5.95 -15.34
N ASP A 68 -3.43 -6.93 -15.95
CA ASP A 68 -3.24 -6.94 -17.41
C ASP A 68 -4.58 -7.00 -18.14
N SER A 69 -5.53 -7.74 -17.63
CA SER A 69 -6.85 -7.86 -18.25
C SER A 69 -7.62 -6.52 -18.22
N LYS A 70 -7.34 -5.68 -17.24
CA LYS A 70 -7.99 -4.38 -17.12
C LYS A 70 -7.23 -3.28 -17.88
N HIS A 71 -6.03 -3.57 -18.35
CA HIS A 71 -5.18 -2.58 -19.04
C HIS A 71 -4.60 -3.16 -20.33
N PRO A 72 -5.47 -3.57 -21.27
CA PRO A 72 -4.98 -4.26 -22.48
C PRO A 72 -4.20 -3.36 -23.45
N ALA A 73 -4.36 -2.05 -23.32
CA ALA A 73 -3.76 -1.10 -24.25
C ALA A 73 -2.45 -0.48 -23.76
N LEU A 74 -1.88 -0.97 -22.67
CA LEU A 74 -0.62 -0.43 -22.16
C LEU A 74 0.52 -0.71 -23.16
N PRO A 75 1.38 0.30 -23.42
CA PRO A 75 2.59 0.07 -24.19
C PRO A 75 3.49 -0.96 -23.50
N ASP A 76 4.24 -1.70 -24.30
CA ASP A 76 5.10 -2.78 -23.78
C ASP A 76 6.08 -2.29 -22.71
N SER A 77 6.70 -1.14 -22.93
CA SER A 77 7.68 -0.60 -21.97
C SER A 77 7.03 -0.27 -20.62
N THR A 78 5.81 0.25 -20.67
CA THR A 78 5.04 0.56 -19.44
C THR A 78 4.63 -0.72 -18.75
N ARG A 79 4.16 -1.71 -19.51
CA ARG A 79 3.76 -3.01 -18.98
C ARG A 79 4.93 -3.69 -18.26
N LEU A 80 6.12 -3.63 -18.85
CA LEU A 80 7.30 -4.23 -18.23
C LEU A 80 7.64 -3.58 -16.88
N ARG A 81 7.45 -2.28 -16.75
CA ARG A 81 7.67 -1.61 -15.47
C ARG A 81 6.69 -2.11 -14.40
N TYR A 82 5.42 -2.28 -14.77
CA TYR A 82 4.45 -2.86 -13.83
C TYR A 82 4.83 -4.29 -13.47
N TRP A 83 5.26 -5.08 -14.43
CA TRP A 83 5.64 -6.47 -14.16
C TRP A 83 6.81 -6.55 -13.19
N GLU A 84 7.76 -5.63 -13.28
CA GLU A 84 8.85 -5.56 -12.30
C GLU A 84 8.33 -5.38 -10.89
N HIS A 85 7.29 -4.58 -10.73
CA HIS A 85 6.65 -4.40 -9.42
C HIS A 85 5.98 -5.69 -8.96
N PHE A 86 5.25 -6.36 -9.83
CA PHE A 86 4.58 -7.61 -9.49
C PHE A 86 5.59 -8.70 -9.09
N GLU A 87 6.76 -8.71 -9.68
CA GLU A 87 7.79 -9.69 -9.35
C GLU A 87 8.32 -9.55 -7.93
N THR A 88 8.15 -8.40 -7.30
CA THR A 88 8.57 -8.19 -5.92
C THR A 88 7.57 -8.70 -4.89
N LEU A 89 6.39 -9.11 -5.32
CA LEU A 89 5.35 -9.59 -4.42
C LEU A 89 5.66 -11.00 -3.94
N HIS A 90 5.40 -11.25 -2.67
CA HIS A 90 5.61 -12.56 -2.05
C HIS A 90 4.27 -13.14 -1.64
N ASP A 91 3.98 -14.34 -2.11
CA ASP A 91 2.73 -15.02 -1.79
C ASP A 91 2.73 -15.60 -0.38
N ASP A 92 3.91 -15.95 0.13
CA ASP A 92 4.06 -16.52 1.47
C ASP A 92 4.67 -15.48 2.40
N ILE A 93 3.83 -14.87 3.22
CA ILE A 93 4.25 -13.84 4.18
C ILE A 93 4.30 -14.40 5.60
N GLY A 94 4.22 -15.73 5.76
CA GLY A 94 4.25 -16.37 7.06
C GLY A 94 2.85 -16.66 7.59
N THR A 95 2.78 -17.28 8.76
CA THR A 95 1.53 -17.78 9.33
C THR A 95 0.98 -16.93 10.47
N ASN A 96 1.80 -16.06 11.05
CA ASN A 96 1.34 -15.23 12.17
C ASN A 96 0.70 -13.95 11.65
N THR A 97 -0.58 -14.02 11.35
CA THR A 97 -1.33 -12.90 10.77
C THR A 97 -1.34 -11.67 11.68
N GLU A 98 -1.47 -11.87 12.99
CA GLU A 98 -1.49 -10.73 13.91
C GLU A 98 -0.17 -9.97 13.94
N LEU A 99 0.94 -10.70 13.94
CA LEU A 99 2.24 -10.08 13.89
C LEU A 99 2.44 -9.34 12.57
N GLN A 100 2.06 -9.96 11.46
CA GLN A 100 2.17 -9.34 10.15
C GLN A 100 1.32 -8.08 10.07
N GLU A 101 0.11 -8.12 10.60
CA GLU A 101 -0.76 -6.96 10.62
C GLU A 101 -0.11 -5.79 11.37
N ARG A 102 0.46 -6.06 12.54
CA ARG A 102 1.11 -5.02 13.33
C ARG A 102 2.30 -4.41 12.56
N VAL A 103 3.10 -5.26 11.94
CA VAL A 103 4.24 -4.78 11.15
C VAL A 103 3.75 -3.91 9.99
N ILE A 104 2.71 -4.33 9.31
CA ILE A 104 2.17 -3.58 8.17
C ILE A 104 1.61 -2.24 8.62
N ARG A 105 0.86 -2.20 9.72
CA ARG A 105 0.32 -0.95 10.26
C ARG A 105 1.44 0.03 10.61
N ASP A 106 2.49 -0.48 11.24
CA ASP A 106 3.63 0.34 11.62
C ASP A 106 4.36 0.89 10.40
N LEU A 107 4.61 0.03 9.41
CA LEU A 107 5.25 0.45 8.18
C LEU A 107 4.41 1.49 7.43
N TRP A 108 3.10 1.29 7.40
CA TRP A 108 2.21 2.22 6.73
C TRP A 108 2.19 3.58 7.40
N MET A 109 2.15 3.60 8.73
CA MET A 109 2.19 4.86 9.47
C MET A 109 3.49 5.62 9.20
N ARG A 110 4.62 4.90 9.17
CA ARG A 110 5.90 5.51 8.83
C ARG A 110 5.92 6.05 7.41
N HIS A 111 5.35 5.30 6.50
CA HIS A 111 5.27 5.71 5.09
C HIS A 111 4.43 6.98 4.95
N ARG A 112 3.29 7.04 5.62
CA ARG A 112 2.44 8.23 5.61
C ARG A 112 3.16 9.43 6.18
N ALA A 113 3.87 9.25 7.28
CA ALA A 113 4.64 10.33 7.89
C ALA A 113 5.69 10.85 6.91
N LYS A 114 6.34 9.95 6.16
CA LYS A 114 7.31 10.32 5.15
C LYS A 114 6.67 11.15 4.04
N VAL A 115 5.52 10.72 3.53
CA VAL A 115 4.81 11.44 2.46
C VAL A 115 4.40 12.83 2.93
N ILE A 116 3.88 12.94 4.14
CA ILE A 116 3.49 14.23 4.72
C ILE A 116 4.70 15.14 4.86
N SER A 117 5.82 14.59 5.33
CA SER A 117 7.05 15.35 5.50
C SER A 117 7.56 15.88 4.16
N GLU A 118 7.58 15.03 3.13
CA GLU A 118 8.05 15.45 1.81
C GLU A 118 7.17 16.55 1.22
N LEU A 119 5.86 16.41 1.36
CA LEU A 119 4.92 17.43 0.88
C LEU A 119 5.13 18.75 1.63
N SER A 120 5.31 18.68 2.95
CA SER A 120 5.55 19.86 3.76
C SER A 120 6.83 20.60 3.32
N VAL A 121 7.90 19.85 3.08
CA VAL A 121 9.17 20.42 2.61
C VAL A 121 8.98 21.07 1.24
N ASN A 122 8.28 20.41 0.33
CA ASN A 122 8.04 20.96 -1.00
C ASN A 122 7.23 22.25 -0.97
N ILE A 123 6.26 22.32 -0.07
CA ILE A 123 5.47 23.55 0.13
C ILE A 123 6.38 24.64 0.67
N PHE A 124 7.22 24.32 1.65
CA PHE A 124 8.17 25.27 2.24
C PHE A 124 9.13 25.83 1.18
N LEU A 125 9.59 24.97 0.27
CA LEU A 125 10.51 25.37 -0.78
C LEU A 125 9.83 26.07 -1.97
N GLY A 126 8.51 26.19 -1.94
CA GLY A 126 7.76 26.82 -3.02
C GLY A 126 7.57 25.98 -4.26
N LYS A 127 7.88 24.68 -4.18
CA LYS A 127 7.72 23.74 -5.30
C LYS A 127 6.31 23.20 -5.39
N GLU A 128 5.55 23.31 -4.32
CA GLU A 128 4.19 22.80 -4.22
C GLU A 128 3.36 23.79 -3.44
N LYS A 129 2.11 23.99 -3.83
CA LYS A 129 1.22 24.94 -3.16
C LYS A 129 -0.05 24.27 -2.62
N ASN A 130 -0.10 22.95 -2.63
CA ASN A 130 -1.31 22.22 -2.29
C ASN A 130 -1.44 22.00 -0.78
N PHE A 131 -1.77 23.07 -0.05
CA PHE A 131 -2.00 23.00 1.40
C PHE A 131 -3.21 22.14 1.74
N GLY A 132 -4.22 22.12 0.88
CA GLY A 132 -5.41 21.29 1.09
C GLY A 132 -5.09 19.81 1.15
N GLU A 133 -4.22 19.36 0.25
CA GLU A 133 -3.76 17.99 0.23
C GLU A 133 -3.02 17.63 1.52
N LEU A 134 -2.12 18.51 1.96
CA LEU A 134 -1.38 18.31 3.20
C LEU A 134 -2.32 18.21 4.39
N LYS A 135 -3.29 19.11 4.49
CA LYS A 135 -4.26 19.10 5.57
C LYS A 135 -5.05 17.79 5.59
N ARG A 136 -5.50 17.35 4.43
CA ARG A 136 -6.26 16.10 4.30
C ARG A 136 -5.44 14.91 4.78
N LEU A 137 -4.17 14.83 4.40
CA LEU A 137 -3.30 13.72 4.79
C LEU A 137 -3.08 13.72 6.29
N ILE A 138 -2.87 14.88 6.90
CA ILE A 138 -2.66 14.99 8.34
C ILE A 138 -3.92 14.57 9.09
N GLU A 139 -5.08 15.02 8.68
CA GLU A 139 -6.33 14.68 9.33
C GLU A 139 -6.62 13.20 9.26
N SER A 140 -6.41 12.59 8.10
CA SER A 140 -6.60 11.16 7.91
C SER A 140 -5.67 10.35 8.81
N THR A 141 -4.41 10.77 8.91
CA THR A 141 -3.44 10.09 9.77
C THR A 141 -3.82 10.20 11.24
N ALA A 142 -4.28 11.37 11.66
CA ALA A 142 -4.71 11.58 13.04
C ALA A 142 -5.89 10.70 13.41
N GLU A 143 -6.86 10.54 12.52
CA GLU A 143 -8.01 9.67 12.74
C GLU A 143 -7.59 8.22 12.92
N ASP A 144 -6.67 7.74 12.08
CA ASP A 144 -6.18 6.37 12.21
C ASP A 144 -5.43 6.17 13.52
N SER A 145 -4.65 7.16 13.95
CA SER A 145 -3.91 7.08 15.21
C SER A 145 -4.86 7.07 16.40
N VAL A 146 -5.92 7.84 16.37
CA VAL A 146 -6.91 7.87 17.45
C VAL A 146 -7.59 6.51 17.58
N GLY A 147 -7.97 5.89 16.46
CA GLY A 147 -8.57 4.56 16.50
C GLY A 147 -7.64 3.55 17.13
N GLU A 148 -6.36 3.59 16.78
CA GLU A 148 -5.35 2.70 17.34
C GLU A 148 -5.16 2.94 18.84
N LYS A 149 -5.13 4.19 19.24
CA LYS A 149 -5.02 4.57 20.64
C LYS A 149 -6.19 4.05 21.48
N THR A 150 -7.37 4.13 20.93
CA THR A 150 -8.58 3.65 21.60
C THR A 150 -8.46 2.15 21.88
N THR A 151 -7.91 1.40 20.95
CA THR A 151 -7.68 -0.04 21.11
C THR A 151 -6.76 -0.31 22.29
N TYR A 152 -5.68 0.47 22.42
CA TYR A 152 -4.76 0.32 23.55
C TYR A 152 -5.44 0.63 24.87
N THR A 153 -6.26 1.64 24.91
CA THR A 153 -6.95 2.04 26.12
C THR A 153 -7.86 0.93 26.64
N GLU A 154 -8.49 0.19 25.75
CA GLU A 154 -9.37 -0.90 26.13
C GLU A 154 -8.65 -2.07 26.79
N VAL A 155 -7.38 -2.22 26.53
CA VAL A 155 -6.58 -3.31 27.09
C VAL A 155 -6.27 -3.06 28.56
N ASP A 156 -6.20 -1.84 28.96
CA ASP A 156 -5.94 -1.47 30.35
C ASP A 156 -7.15 -1.72 31.24
#